data_996a660068470ab274e37626acba96fd
#
_entry.id   996a660068470ab274e37626acba96fd
#
_cell.length_a   1.000
_cell.length_b   1.000
_cell.length_c   1.000
_cell.angle_alpha   90.00
_cell.angle_beta   90.00
_cell.angle_gamma   90.00
#
_symmetry.space_group_name_H-M   'P 1'
#
loop_
_entity.id
_entity.type
_entity.pdbx_description
1 polymer ?
#
loop_
_entity_poly.entity_id
_entity_poly.type
_entity_poly.pdbx_seq_one_letter_code
_entity_poly.pdbx_strand_id
1 'polypeptide(L)'
;MDYIYTPKLHIKMKIQFDVLRKSRELILKELEGLTLDQIHVTPEGFKNNIAWNVGHVVVTQQVLHYKMSGLNCLCPDDLINDCKKGTSPTKTFTEEEFDEVKDLLMGLPDTLEEDFEAGIFENYDEYPTSTGLVLDSLETAIVFNNFHEGIHYGIIRAIKKFV
;
A
#
# COMPACT_ATOMS: atom_id res chain seq x y z
N MET A 1 4.39 -8.87 28.21
CA MET A 1 5.80 -8.74 27.75
C MET A 1 5.99 -7.26 27.51
N ASP A 2 6.73 -6.59 28.42
CA ASP A 2 6.84 -5.13 28.36
C ASP A 2 7.56 -4.72 27.07
N TYR A 3 6.88 -3.96 26.23
CA TYR A 3 7.47 -3.33 25.06
C TYR A 3 8.60 -2.41 25.54
N ILE A 4 9.84 -2.85 25.40
CA ILE A 4 10.99 -2.02 25.75
C ILE A 4 11.07 -0.90 24.71
N TYR A 5 10.53 0.26 25.05
CA TYR A 5 10.73 1.50 24.30
C TYR A 5 12.23 1.75 24.15
N THR A 6 12.79 1.45 22.99
CA THR A 6 14.16 1.81 22.64
C THR A 6 14.12 3.03 21.70
N PRO A 7 14.61 4.21 22.15
CA PRO A 7 14.59 5.43 21.33
C PRO A 7 15.24 5.26 19.94
N LYS A 8 16.23 4.36 19.82
CA LYS A 8 16.88 4.03 18.54
C LYS A 8 15.96 3.31 17.56
N LEU A 9 15.06 2.44 18.03
CA LEU A 9 14.11 1.74 17.17
C LEU A 9 13.03 2.71 16.67
N HIS A 10 12.56 3.60 17.54
CA HIS A 10 11.56 4.61 17.18
C HIS A 10 12.06 5.57 16.08
N ILE A 11 13.31 6.06 16.19
CA ILE A 11 13.93 6.89 15.13
C ILE A 11 14.06 6.10 13.81
N LYS A 12 14.37 4.81 13.86
CA LYS A 12 14.47 3.97 12.67
C LYS A 12 13.11 3.74 12.00
N MET A 13 12.05 3.59 12.79
CA MET A 13 10.72 3.40 12.24
C MET A 13 10.14 4.69 11.67
N LYS A 14 10.41 5.85 12.30
CA LYS A 14 9.98 7.14 11.77
C LYS A 14 10.41 7.36 10.31
N ILE A 15 11.65 7.05 9.95
CA ILE A 15 12.11 7.19 8.57
C ILE A 15 11.34 6.27 7.60
N GLN A 16 10.85 5.11 8.06
CA GLN A 16 10.06 4.22 7.22
C GLN A 16 8.68 4.83 6.89
N PHE A 17 8.05 5.50 7.85
CA PHE A 17 6.81 6.23 7.61
C PHE A 17 7.03 7.44 6.68
N ASP A 18 8.14 8.17 6.84
CA ASP A 18 8.49 9.29 5.96
C ASP A 18 8.73 8.79 4.52
N VAL A 19 9.40 7.64 4.32
CA VAL A 19 9.57 6.99 3.01
C VAL A 19 8.23 6.59 2.43
N LEU A 20 7.35 5.99 3.23
CA LEU A 20 6.01 5.57 2.82
C LEU A 20 5.18 6.75 2.29
N ARG A 21 5.11 7.85 3.05
CA ARG A 21 4.42 9.08 2.62
C ARG A 21 5.00 9.62 1.31
N LYS A 22 6.32 9.69 1.24
CA LYS A 22 7.00 10.22 0.05
C LYS A 22 6.77 9.35 -1.19
N SER A 23 6.74 8.02 -1.03
CA SER A 23 6.40 7.09 -2.10
C SER A 23 4.99 7.37 -2.65
N ARG A 24 4.02 7.60 -1.77
CA ARG A 24 2.62 7.87 -2.14
C ARG A 24 2.41 9.24 -2.76
N GLU A 25 3.10 10.27 -2.28
CA GLU A 25 3.14 11.56 -2.97
C GLU A 25 3.66 11.43 -4.41
N LEU A 26 4.69 10.61 -4.62
CA LEU A 26 5.22 10.35 -5.96
C LEU A 26 4.24 9.58 -6.83
N ILE A 27 3.54 8.59 -6.27
CA ILE A 27 2.47 7.87 -6.98
C ILE A 27 1.36 8.86 -7.38
N LEU A 28 0.87 9.68 -6.45
CA LEU A 28 -0.17 10.67 -6.72
C LEU A 28 0.25 11.65 -7.82
N LYS A 29 1.50 12.09 -7.81
CA LYS A 29 2.06 12.97 -8.86
C LYS A 29 2.07 12.31 -10.25
N GLU A 30 2.27 10.99 -10.33
CA GLU A 30 2.19 10.30 -11.62
C GLU A 30 0.75 10.26 -12.18
N LEU A 31 -0.26 10.41 -11.34
CA LEU A 31 -1.67 10.46 -11.79
C LEU A 31 -2.04 11.82 -12.39
N GLU A 32 -1.25 12.87 -12.13
CA GLU A 32 -1.52 14.21 -12.66
C GLU A 32 -1.59 14.21 -14.20
N GLY A 33 -2.68 14.78 -14.72
CA GLY A 33 -2.90 14.91 -16.16
C GLY A 33 -3.42 13.65 -16.86
N LEU A 34 -3.61 12.54 -16.14
CA LEU A 34 -4.25 11.33 -16.66
C LEU A 34 -5.78 11.43 -16.50
N THR A 35 -6.51 11.01 -17.53
CA THR A 35 -7.97 10.86 -17.46
C THR A 35 -8.34 9.53 -16.77
N LEU A 36 -9.59 9.43 -16.33
CA LEU A 36 -10.13 8.20 -15.75
C LEU A 36 -10.00 7.01 -16.72
N ASP A 37 -10.27 7.23 -18.02
CA ASP A 37 -10.13 6.20 -19.05
C ASP A 37 -8.67 5.73 -19.16
N GLN A 38 -7.71 6.65 -19.15
CA GLN A 38 -6.28 6.31 -19.26
C GLN A 38 -5.79 5.46 -18.11
N ILE A 39 -6.21 5.75 -16.88
CA ILE A 39 -5.78 4.95 -15.71
C ILE A 39 -6.34 3.52 -15.72
N HIS A 40 -7.42 3.27 -16.47
CA HIS A 40 -8.04 1.95 -16.62
C HIS A 40 -7.50 1.15 -17.82
N VAL A 41 -6.68 1.74 -18.68
CA VAL A 41 -6.06 1.01 -19.79
C VAL A 41 -5.02 0.04 -19.24
N THR A 42 -5.11 -1.23 -19.65
CA THR A 42 -4.06 -2.22 -19.45
C THR A 42 -3.28 -2.36 -20.75
N PRO A 43 -2.09 -1.75 -20.88
CA PRO A 43 -1.32 -1.82 -22.11
C PRO A 43 -0.81 -3.23 -22.42
N GLU A 44 -0.53 -3.50 -23.68
CA GLU A 44 0.07 -4.76 -24.09
C GLU A 44 1.38 -5.04 -23.32
N GLY A 45 1.53 -6.27 -22.83
CA GLY A 45 2.67 -6.69 -22.02
C GLY A 45 2.54 -6.42 -20.53
N PHE A 46 1.51 -5.69 -20.08
CA PHE A 46 1.21 -5.51 -18.66
C PHE A 46 0.03 -6.39 -18.24
N LYS A 47 0.04 -6.82 -16.97
CA LYS A 47 -1.07 -7.60 -16.39
C LYS A 47 -2.14 -6.73 -15.74
N ASN A 48 -1.76 -5.53 -15.34
CA ASN A 48 -2.58 -4.62 -14.54
C ASN A 48 -2.51 -3.21 -15.13
N ASN A 49 -3.50 -2.39 -14.81
CA ASN A 49 -3.55 -0.96 -15.14
C ASN A 49 -3.11 -0.08 -13.97
N ILE A 50 -3.10 1.24 -14.17
CA ILE A 50 -2.70 2.21 -13.14
C ILE A 50 -3.66 2.16 -11.95
N ALA A 51 -4.98 2.20 -12.20
CA ALA A 51 -5.99 2.22 -11.15
C ALA A 51 -5.87 1.00 -10.22
N TRP A 52 -5.68 -0.20 -10.79
CA TRP A 52 -5.45 -1.41 -10.00
C TRP A 52 -4.16 -1.31 -9.17
N ASN A 53 -3.06 -0.78 -9.74
CA ASN A 53 -1.79 -0.65 -9.01
C ASN A 53 -1.92 0.30 -7.82
N VAL A 54 -2.65 1.40 -7.95
CA VAL A 54 -2.91 2.35 -6.85
C VAL A 54 -3.74 1.68 -5.76
N GLY A 55 -4.84 1.02 -6.12
CA GLY A 55 -5.67 0.26 -5.18
C GLY A 55 -4.88 -0.86 -4.48
N HIS A 56 -4.01 -1.56 -5.23
CA HIS A 56 -3.17 -2.64 -4.69
C HIS A 56 -2.15 -2.15 -3.65
N VAL A 57 -1.58 -0.97 -3.83
CA VAL A 57 -0.70 -0.33 -2.86
C VAL A 57 -1.45 -0.08 -1.54
N VAL A 58 -2.66 0.50 -1.60
CA VAL A 58 -3.52 0.71 -0.43
C VAL A 58 -3.86 -0.60 0.26
N VAL A 59 -4.36 -1.58 -0.50
CA VAL A 59 -4.80 -2.88 0.03
C VAL A 59 -3.63 -3.66 0.63
N THR A 60 -2.47 -3.66 -0.01
CA THR A 60 -1.31 -4.41 0.50
C THR A 60 -0.84 -3.86 1.84
N GLN A 61 -0.79 -2.54 2.02
CA GLN A 61 -0.50 -1.93 3.32
C GLN A 61 -1.47 -2.44 4.38
N GLN A 62 -2.76 -2.44 4.10
CA GLN A 62 -3.78 -2.86 5.06
C GLN A 62 -3.68 -4.34 5.41
N VAL A 63 -3.46 -5.19 4.41
CA VAL A 63 -3.30 -6.63 4.64
C VAL A 63 -2.03 -6.91 5.44
N LEU A 64 -0.88 -6.34 5.05
CA LEU A 64 0.39 -6.64 5.69
C LEU A 64 0.49 -6.09 7.12
N HIS A 65 -0.15 -4.96 7.41
CA HIS A 65 -0.02 -4.36 8.74
C HIS A 65 -1.19 -4.73 9.65
N TYR A 66 -2.44 -4.50 9.22
CA TYR A 66 -3.61 -4.71 10.08
C TYR A 66 -4.07 -6.16 10.09
N LYS A 67 -4.33 -6.75 8.92
CA LYS A 67 -4.85 -8.12 8.86
C LYS A 67 -3.87 -9.14 9.45
N MET A 68 -2.56 -9.02 9.15
CA MET A 68 -1.55 -9.91 9.72
C MET A 68 -1.34 -9.70 11.23
N SER A 69 -1.75 -8.56 11.76
CA SER A 69 -1.79 -8.30 13.22
C SER A 69 -3.12 -8.71 13.89
N GLY A 70 -4.03 -9.35 13.15
CA GLY A 70 -5.34 -9.74 13.66
C GLY A 70 -6.33 -8.58 13.80
N LEU A 71 -6.05 -7.43 13.18
CA LEU A 71 -6.88 -6.24 13.20
C LEU A 71 -7.72 -6.11 11.92
N ASN A 72 -8.83 -5.35 12.00
CA ASN A 72 -9.61 -5.02 10.82
C ASN A 72 -8.86 -4.06 9.91
N CYS A 73 -8.93 -4.28 8.60
CA CYS A 73 -8.45 -3.31 7.63
C CYS A 73 -9.30 -2.02 7.69
N LEU A 74 -8.66 -0.88 7.44
CA LEU A 74 -9.29 0.44 7.43
C LEU A 74 -9.78 0.87 6.04
N CYS A 75 -9.64 0.01 5.03
CA CYS A 75 -10.17 0.23 3.70
C CYS A 75 -11.38 -0.69 3.44
N PRO A 76 -12.28 -0.35 2.50
CA PRO A 76 -13.45 -1.17 2.18
C PRO A 76 -13.10 -2.58 1.73
N ASP A 77 -13.91 -3.57 2.12
CA ASP A 77 -13.75 -4.98 1.73
C ASP A 77 -13.82 -5.17 0.20
N ASP A 78 -14.63 -4.38 -0.49
CA ASP A 78 -14.74 -4.42 -1.96
C ASP A 78 -13.41 -4.01 -2.60
N LEU A 79 -12.76 -2.95 -2.12
CA LEU A 79 -11.44 -2.55 -2.60
C LEU A 79 -10.40 -3.66 -2.36
N ILE A 80 -10.45 -4.32 -1.19
CA ILE A 80 -9.58 -5.47 -0.91
C ILE A 80 -9.83 -6.59 -1.92
N ASN A 81 -11.09 -6.92 -2.19
CA ASN A 81 -11.44 -7.99 -3.11
C ASN A 81 -11.03 -7.70 -4.56
N ASP A 82 -11.11 -6.44 -4.98
CA ASP A 82 -10.77 -6.00 -6.33
C ASP A 82 -9.26 -5.86 -6.56
N CYS A 83 -8.49 -5.46 -5.52
CA CYS A 83 -7.09 -5.06 -5.67
C CYS A 83 -6.08 -5.92 -4.89
N LYS A 84 -6.50 -6.98 -4.18
CA LYS A 84 -5.56 -7.87 -3.47
C LYS A 84 -4.67 -8.65 -4.43
N LYS A 85 -3.56 -9.17 -3.91
CA LYS A 85 -2.65 -10.06 -4.66
C LYS A 85 -3.43 -11.20 -5.34
N GLY A 86 -3.16 -11.42 -6.62
CA GLY A 86 -3.76 -12.48 -7.42
C GLY A 86 -5.03 -12.10 -8.16
N THR A 87 -5.53 -10.87 -7.99
CA THR A 87 -6.65 -10.34 -8.79
C THR A 87 -6.16 -9.69 -10.09
N SER A 88 -7.09 -9.38 -10.96
CA SER A 88 -6.89 -8.66 -12.23
C SER A 88 -7.74 -7.40 -12.24
N PRO A 89 -7.42 -6.37 -13.04
CA PRO A 89 -8.17 -5.11 -13.10
C PRO A 89 -9.52 -5.28 -13.80
N THR A 90 -10.47 -5.94 -13.15
CA THR A 90 -11.85 -6.13 -13.63
C THR A 90 -12.78 -5.00 -13.19
N LYS A 91 -12.43 -4.28 -12.14
CA LYS A 91 -13.15 -3.11 -11.64
C LYS A 91 -12.80 -1.89 -12.49
N THR A 92 -13.82 -1.19 -12.96
CA THR A 92 -13.72 0.19 -13.46
C THR A 92 -14.24 1.10 -12.36
N PHE A 93 -13.38 1.92 -11.79
CA PHE A 93 -13.76 2.91 -10.78
C PHE A 93 -14.46 4.08 -11.43
N THR A 94 -15.48 4.66 -10.77
CA THR A 94 -15.95 6.00 -11.07
C THR A 94 -14.95 7.06 -10.59
N GLU A 95 -15.15 8.33 -10.93
CA GLU A 95 -14.29 9.41 -10.41
C GLU A 95 -14.36 9.48 -8.88
N GLU A 96 -15.56 9.40 -8.32
CA GLU A 96 -15.79 9.44 -6.88
C GLU A 96 -15.10 8.25 -6.16
N GLU A 97 -15.27 7.04 -6.69
CA GLU A 97 -14.63 5.84 -6.12
C GLU A 97 -13.10 5.92 -6.18
N PHE A 98 -12.55 6.48 -7.28
CA PHE A 98 -11.10 6.60 -7.40
C PHE A 98 -10.55 7.75 -6.53
N ASP A 99 -11.33 8.81 -6.31
CA ASP A 99 -11.00 9.87 -5.35
C ASP A 99 -10.92 9.30 -3.92
N GLU A 100 -11.86 8.43 -3.53
CA GLU A 100 -11.78 7.71 -2.25
C GLU A 100 -10.51 6.86 -2.14
N VAL A 101 -10.11 6.18 -3.22
CA VAL A 101 -8.84 5.42 -3.23
C VAL A 101 -7.62 6.33 -3.06
N LYS A 102 -7.63 7.54 -3.66
CA LYS A 102 -6.55 8.53 -3.48
C LYS A 102 -6.52 9.08 -2.04
N ASP A 103 -7.69 9.31 -1.43
CA ASP A 103 -7.78 9.74 -0.04
C ASP A 103 -7.21 8.67 0.91
N LEU A 104 -7.54 7.40 0.70
CA LEU A 104 -6.94 6.28 1.43
C LEU A 104 -5.43 6.16 1.17
N LEU A 105 -5.00 6.35 -0.08
CA LEU A 105 -3.57 6.33 -0.42
C LEU A 105 -2.80 7.35 0.41
N MET A 106 -3.34 8.55 0.61
CA MET A 106 -2.64 9.63 1.31
C MET A 106 -2.84 9.62 2.82
N GLY A 107 -4.00 9.21 3.32
CA GLY A 107 -4.32 9.25 4.75
C GLY A 107 -3.79 8.07 5.56
N LEU A 108 -3.82 6.87 4.99
CA LEU A 108 -3.48 5.65 5.73
C LEU A 108 -2.01 5.56 6.24
N PRO A 109 -1.00 6.20 5.64
CA PRO A 109 0.34 6.26 6.23
C PRO A 109 0.39 6.97 7.59
N ASP A 110 -0.37 8.06 7.76
CA ASP A 110 -0.43 8.80 9.01
C ASP A 110 -1.14 7.98 10.07
N THR A 111 -2.29 7.38 9.72
CA THR A 111 -3.00 6.47 10.62
C THR A 111 -2.13 5.29 11.06
N LEU A 112 -1.34 4.72 10.15
CA LEU A 112 -0.44 3.62 10.50
C LEU A 112 0.64 4.05 11.50
N GLU A 113 1.23 5.25 11.35
CA GLU A 113 2.21 5.77 12.30
C GLU A 113 1.56 6.04 13.66
N GLU A 114 0.39 6.66 13.70
CA GLU A 114 -0.38 6.91 14.93
C GLU A 114 -0.71 5.60 15.66
N ASP A 115 -1.20 4.60 14.95
CA ASP A 115 -1.55 3.28 15.50
C ASP A 115 -0.30 2.51 15.97
N PHE A 116 0.83 2.64 15.24
CA PHE A 116 2.11 2.09 15.64
C PHE A 116 2.60 2.73 16.95
N GLU A 117 2.53 4.07 17.07
CA GLU A 117 2.91 4.80 18.29
C GLU A 117 1.99 4.50 19.46
N ALA A 118 0.69 4.27 19.19
CA ALA A 118 -0.29 3.86 20.19
C ALA A 118 -0.11 2.40 20.65
N GLY A 119 0.70 1.60 19.95
CA GLY A 119 1.01 0.22 20.32
C GLY A 119 -0.15 -0.75 20.15
N ILE A 120 -1.08 -0.50 19.20
CA ILE A 120 -2.25 -1.36 18.99
C ILE A 120 -1.92 -2.71 18.35
N PHE A 121 -0.75 -2.85 17.74
CA PHE A 121 -0.29 -4.06 17.05
C PHE A 121 0.37 -5.02 18.04
N GLU A 122 -0.42 -5.75 18.80
CA GLU A 122 0.09 -6.66 19.84
C GLU A 122 0.61 -8.00 19.29
N ASN A 123 0.11 -8.43 18.14
CA ASN A 123 0.42 -9.70 17.51
C ASN A 123 0.78 -9.50 16.05
N TYR A 124 1.46 -10.48 15.48
CA TYR A 124 1.74 -10.52 14.05
C TYR A 124 1.84 -11.97 13.57
N ASP A 125 1.02 -12.33 12.57
CA ASP A 125 1.05 -13.62 11.91
C ASP A 125 2.13 -13.63 10.83
N GLU A 126 3.03 -14.60 10.84
CA GLU A 126 4.09 -14.73 9.84
C GLU A 126 3.50 -14.78 8.41
N TYR A 127 4.07 -13.99 7.52
CA TYR A 127 3.64 -13.93 6.13
C TYR A 127 4.79 -14.20 5.14
N PRO A 128 4.78 -15.35 4.43
CA PRO A 128 5.75 -15.62 3.37
C PRO A 128 5.41 -14.80 2.11
N THR A 129 6.33 -13.93 1.71
CA THR A 129 6.16 -13.11 0.52
C THR A 129 6.49 -13.88 -0.75
N SER A 130 6.09 -13.34 -1.92
CA SER A 130 6.47 -13.91 -3.23
C SER A 130 7.95 -13.76 -3.57
N THR A 131 8.68 -12.93 -2.82
CA THR A 131 10.14 -12.75 -2.99
C THR A 131 10.96 -13.77 -2.20
N GLY A 132 10.31 -14.62 -1.40
CA GLY A 132 10.96 -15.58 -0.51
C GLY A 132 11.33 -15.02 0.87
N LEU A 133 11.09 -13.74 1.13
CA LEU A 133 11.24 -13.17 2.46
C LEU A 133 10.03 -13.54 3.32
N VAL A 134 10.27 -13.94 4.55
CA VAL A 134 9.23 -14.14 5.56
C VAL A 134 9.15 -12.88 6.42
N LEU A 135 7.94 -12.29 6.50
CA LEU A 135 7.66 -11.18 7.42
C LEU A 135 7.22 -11.80 8.74
N ASP A 136 7.95 -11.54 9.80
CA ASP A 136 7.78 -12.14 11.12
C ASP A 136 7.34 -11.12 12.19
N SER A 137 7.23 -9.86 11.80
CA SER A 137 6.85 -8.74 12.68
C SER A 137 6.29 -7.58 11.88
N LEU A 138 5.58 -6.68 12.56
CA LEU A 138 5.07 -5.45 11.95
C LEU A 138 6.20 -4.58 11.37
N GLU A 139 7.33 -4.47 12.07
CA GLU A 139 8.47 -3.70 11.62
C GLU A 139 9.05 -4.24 10.30
N THR A 140 9.19 -5.56 10.18
CA THR A 140 9.64 -6.19 8.92
C THR A 140 8.62 -6.00 7.81
N ALA A 141 7.32 -6.00 8.14
CA ALA A 141 6.25 -5.73 7.20
C ALA A 141 6.27 -4.28 6.69
N ILE A 142 6.49 -3.29 7.56
CA ILE A 142 6.60 -1.87 7.18
C ILE A 142 7.79 -1.66 6.23
N VAL A 143 8.95 -2.24 6.55
CA VAL A 143 10.14 -2.15 5.68
C VAL A 143 9.89 -2.79 4.33
N PHE A 144 9.29 -3.99 4.31
CA PHE A 144 8.93 -4.68 3.06
C PHE A 144 7.89 -3.91 2.24
N ASN A 145 6.90 -3.29 2.90
CA ASN A 145 5.88 -2.51 2.22
C ASN A 145 6.48 -1.32 1.46
N ASN A 146 7.50 -0.65 2.00
CA ASN A 146 8.20 0.42 1.29
C ASN A 146 8.88 -0.08 0.01
N PHE A 147 9.51 -1.25 0.05
CA PHE A 147 10.08 -1.89 -1.13
C PHE A 147 8.98 -2.25 -2.15
N HIS A 148 7.87 -2.83 -1.69
CA HIS A 148 6.73 -3.22 -2.52
C HIS A 148 6.09 -1.99 -3.21
N GLU A 149 5.88 -0.89 -2.49
CA GLU A 149 5.33 0.35 -3.07
C GLU A 149 6.29 0.95 -4.11
N GLY A 150 7.60 0.87 -3.89
CA GLY A 150 8.60 1.28 -4.88
C GLY A 150 8.51 0.50 -6.19
N ILE A 151 8.21 -0.81 -6.14
CA ILE A 151 7.95 -1.62 -7.34
C ILE A 151 6.72 -1.10 -8.07
N HIS A 152 5.60 -0.89 -7.37
CA HIS A 152 4.35 -0.41 -7.97
C HIS A 152 4.47 1.02 -8.51
N TYR A 153 5.19 1.90 -7.83
CA TYR A 153 5.55 3.22 -8.37
C TYR A 153 6.27 3.10 -9.72
N GLY A 154 7.26 2.21 -9.82
CA GLY A 154 7.97 1.95 -11.08
C GLY A 154 7.06 1.42 -12.18
N ILE A 155 6.11 0.53 -11.84
CA ILE A 155 5.12 -0.03 -12.77
C ILE A 155 4.16 1.08 -13.27
N ILE A 156 3.62 1.91 -12.37
CA ILE A 156 2.74 3.04 -12.72
C ILE A 156 3.44 3.97 -13.71
N ARG A 157 4.70 4.35 -13.43
CA ARG A 157 5.50 5.19 -14.34
C ARG A 157 5.76 4.53 -15.70
N ALA A 158 5.91 3.21 -15.72
CA ALA A 158 6.08 2.49 -16.97
C ALA A 158 4.78 2.50 -17.79
N ILE A 159 3.65 2.16 -17.16
CA ILE A 159 2.33 2.14 -17.81
C ILE A 159 1.95 3.54 -18.35
N LYS A 160 2.19 4.60 -17.58
CA LYS A 160 1.91 5.99 -17.97
C LYS A 160 2.47 6.39 -19.34
N LYS A 161 3.51 5.72 -19.81
CA LYS A 161 4.12 6.00 -21.12
C LYS A 161 3.33 5.43 -22.31
N PHE A 162 2.35 4.58 -22.03
CA PHE A 162 1.56 3.87 -23.03
C PHE A 162 0.07 4.25 -23.04
N VAL A 163 -0.33 5.21 -22.21
CA VAL A 163 -1.72 5.65 -22.03
C VAL A 163 -1.89 7.15 -22.25
#